data_2f2144f54e24c97ddcaac4fec86f74ae
#
_entry.id   2f2144f54e24c97ddcaac4fec86f74ae
#
_cell.length_a   1.000
_cell.length_b   1.000
_cell.length_c   1.000
_cell.angle_alpha   90.00
_cell.angle_beta   90.00
_cell.angle_gamma   90.00
#
_symmetry.space_group_name_H-M   'P 1'
#
loop_
_entity.id
_entity.type
_entity.pdbx_description
1 polymer ?
#
loop_
_entity_poly.entity_id
_entity_poly.type
_entity_poly.pdbx_seq_one_letter_code
_entity_poly.pdbx_strand_id
1 'polypeptide(L)'
;MASSPDTVHFTGEDFKVLTSSGALEESWYWSAGELGGQGAFYFTQALAEGLSARSGYPADQNRDGAVTLTEAYDYLLLSHAASTPQVYPQEDDFVLLRYDADAPPPQGLMRSPVVDVTFSGSVLDRETRQIGIEFIATRPVRVAYQIVYQRDGRWEFDKAQLIYDQAERFTAFGDEPGAISAGRKLRSVHLGKLDEDDHGYVLVQLVSIDQGKLTVHAGRVICVPPESGEMTLTASADERLDLSSGRELSIFIGHDFPCTLSVAVVDENDKVVRRLCHRQSTRPIQITPAGSVLYWDGTDRDGVPVEPGTYRVRAQAHMNDTSMTVWSSVFTIE
;
A
#
# COMPACT_ATOMS: atom_id res chain seq x y z
N MET A 1 -2.21 28.69 -5.95
CA MET A 1 -1.29 28.37 -4.85
C MET A 1 -2.01 27.35 -4.00
N ALA A 2 -1.64 26.09 -4.08
CA ALA A 2 -2.13 25.08 -3.16
C ALA A 2 -1.38 25.30 -1.85
N SER A 3 -2.11 25.53 -0.76
CA SER A 3 -1.54 25.58 0.58
C SER A 3 -0.89 24.22 0.86
N SER A 4 0.36 24.22 1.36
CA SER A 4 0.97 23.04 1.97
C SER A 4 -0.06 22.37 2.89
N PRO A 5 -0.20 21.05 2.84
CA PRO A 5 -0.95 20.39 3.88
C PRO A 5 -0.19 20.64 5.18
N ASP A 6 -0.85 21.30 6.13
CA ASP A 6 -0.33 21.41 7.50
C ASP A 6 0.05 20.00 7.95
N THR A 7 1.29 19.83 8.36
CA THR A 7 1.76 18.58 8.96
C THR A 7 1.06 18.44 10.30
N VAL A 8 -0.14 17.92 10.30
CA VAL A 8 -0.92 17.70 11.51
C VAL A 8 -0.26 16.58 12.29
N HIS A 9 0.41 16.94 13.37
CA HIS A 9 0.90 15.95 14.34
C HIS A 9 -0.26 15.56 15.24
N PHE A 10 -0.73 14.35 15.07
CA PHE A 10 -1.71 13.78 15.99
C PHE A 10 -1.02 13.48 17.33
N THR A 11 -1.34 14.23 18.36
CA THR A 11 -0.81 14.05 19.72
C THR A 11 -1.91 13.70 20.74
N GLY A 12 -3.18 13.68 20.30
CA GLY A 12 -4.33 13.41 21.18
C GLY A 12 -4.66 11.92 21.23
N GLU A 13 -5.15 11.47 22.37
CA GLU A 13 -5.67 10.11 22.55
C GLU A 13 -7.17 9.99 22.22
N ASP A 14 -7.85 11.12 22.00
CA ASP A 14 -9.31 11.20 21.88
C ASP A 14 -9.85 10.86 20.48
N PHE A 15 -8.98 10.56 19.52
CA PHE A 15 -9.39 10.19 18.15
C PHE A 15 -8.53 9.08 17.59
N LYS A 16 -9.11 8.39 16.62
CA LYS A 16 -8.44 7.32 15.87
C LYS A 16 -8.40 7.69 14.39
N VAL A 17 -7.31 7.36 13.73
CA VAL A 17 -7.13 7.67 12.31
C VAL A 17 -6.71 6.41 11.58
N LEU A 18 -7.34 6.17 10.45
CA LEU A 18 -6.97 5.15 9.49
C LEU A 18 -6.97 5.80 8.10
N THR A 19 -5.81 5.87 7.46
CA THR A 19 -5.67 6.50 6.15
C THR A 19 -5.41 5.49 5.06
N SER A 20 -5.76 5.84 3.83
CA SER A 20 -5.56 4.99 2.65
C SER A 20 -4.12 4.95 2.16
N SER A 21 -3.31 5.92 2.55
CA SER A 21 -1.93 6.07 2.08
C SER A 21 -1.09 6.82 3.10
N GLY A 22 0.21 6.68 3.01
CA GLY A 22 1.17 7.51 3.72
C GLY A 22 1.35 8.89 3.08
N ALA A 23 2.10 9.77 3.76
CA ALA A 23 2.36 11.14 3.29
C ALA A 23 3.19 11.18 1.99
N LEU A 24 3.90 10.11 1.67
CA LEU A 24 4.83 10.02 0.54
C LEU A 24 4.25 9.26 -0.67
N GLU A 25 2.98 8.92 -0.65
CA GLU A 25 2.34 8.16 -1.73
C GLU A 25 0.91 8.58 -1.97
N GLU A 26 0.41 8.30 -3.20
CA GLU A 26 -0.96 8.59 -3.60
C GLU A 26 -1.92 7.47 -3.18
N SER A 27 -3.18 7.84 -2.93
CA SER A 27 -4.29 6.89 -2.84
C SER A 27 -4.83 6.58 -4.24
N TRP A 28 -5.26 5.34 -4.42
CA TRP A 28 -5.68 4.84 -5.73
C TRP A 28 -7.15 4.43 -5.77
N TYR A 29 -7.72 4.55 -6.96
CA TYR A 29 -9.04 4.05 -7.29
C TYR A 29 -9.05 3.52 -8.74
N TRP A 30 -10.02 2.72 -9.08
CA TRP A 30 -10.32 2.40 -10.48
C TRP A 30 -11.69 2.92 -10.88
N SER A 31 -11.82 3.35 -12.13
CA SER A 31 -13.09 3.81 -12.66
C SER A 31 -13.92 2.65 -13.23
N ALA A 32 -15.23 2.85 -13.28
CA ALA A 32 -16.15 1.84 -13.81
C ALA A 32 -15.87 1.46 -15.27
N GLY A 33 -15.32 2.39 -16.07
CA GLY A 33 -15.04 2.17 -17.49
C GLY A 33 -13.84 1.28 -17.76
N GLU A 34 -12.88 1.23 -16.83
CA GLU A 34 -11.60 0.52 -17.02
C GLU A 34 -11.74 -0.99 -16.85
N LEU A 35 -12.67 -1.45 -16.04
CA LEU A 35 -12.84 -2.87 -15.70
C LEU A 35 -14.21 -3.44 -16.06
N GLY A 36 -15.06 -2.65 -16.73
CA GLY A 36 -16.42 -3.08 -17.10
C GLY A 36 -17.37 -3.29 -15.92
N GLY A 37 -17.00 -2.80 -14.73
CA GLY A 37 -17.74 -2.93 -13.47
C GLY A 37 -18.06 -1.59 -12.83
N GLN A 38 -18.40 -1.61 -11.54
CA GLN A 38 -18.49 -0.39 -10.73
C GLN A 38 -17.08 0.01 -10.29
N GLY A 39 -16.73 1.29 -10.44
CA GLY A 39 -15.49 1.83 -9.88
C GLY A 39 -15.48 1.75 -8.37
N ALA A 40 -14.30 1.67 -7.78
CA ALA A 40 -14.12 1.64 -6.32
C ALA A 40 -12.77 2.21 -5.90
N PHE A 41 -12.69 2.63 -4.65
CA PHE A 41 -11.44 2.97 -4.00
C PHE A 41 -10.87 1.71 -3.34
N TYR A 42 -9.65 1.36 -3.65
CA TYR A 42 -9.01 0.14 -3.14
C TYR A 42 -9.07 0.02 -1.62
N PHE A 43 -8.70 1.09 -0.92
CA PHE A 43 -8.73 1.14 0.54
C PHE A 43 -10.15 0.90 1.10
N THR A 44 -11.13 1.66 0.61
CA THR A 44 -12.51 1.56 1.10
C THR A 44 -13.10 0.20 0.82
N GLN A 45 -12.80 -0.38 -0.33
CA GLN A 45 -13.27 -1.73 -0.67
C GLN A 45 -12.64 -2.78 0.24
N ALA A 46 -11.33 -2.74 0.45
CA ALA A 46 -10.66 -3.69 1.33
C ALA A 46 -11.16 -3.57 2.78
N LEU A 47 -11.34 -2.35 3.28
CA LEU A 47 -11.91 -2.14 4.62
C LEU A 47 -13.34 -2.67 4.73
N ALA A 48 -14.18 -2.37 3.73
CA ALA A 48 -15.56 -2.87 3.70
C ALA A 48 -15.61 -4.40 3.64
N GLU A 49 -14.71 -5.04 2.90
CA GLU A 49 -14.59 -6.49 2.82
C GLU A 49 -14.16 -7.07 4.17
N GLY A 50 -13.14 -6.48 4.81
CA GLY A 50 -12.64 -6.90 6.12
C GLY A 50 -13.69 -6.88 7.21
N LEU A 51 -14.61 -5.90 7.15
CA LEU A 51 -15.68 -5.70 8.13
C LEU A 51 -17.02 -6.34 7.72
N SER A 52 -17.07 -7.09 6.63
CA SER A 52 -18.32 -7.56 6.03
C SER A 52 -18.74 -8.94 6.51
N ALA A 53 -20.00 -9.06 6.94
CA ALA A 53 -20.63 -10.36 7.17
C ALA A 53 -20.66 -11.24 5.90
N ARG A 54 -20.68 -10.61 4.71
CA ARG A 54 -20.67 -11.31 3.43
C ARG A 54 -19.38 -12.09 3.21
N SER A 55 -18.27 -11.58 3.71
CA SER A 55 -16.93 -12.19 3.62
C SER A 55 -16.59 -13.02 4.87
N GLY A 56 -17.44 -12.97 5.90
CA GLY A 56 -17.22 -13.67 7.17
C GLY A 56 -16.25 -12.94 8.09
N TYR A 57 -16.22 -11.62 8.00
CA TYR A 57 -15.39 -10.73 8.83
C TYR A 57 -13.89 -11.10 8.81
N PRO A 58 -13.23 -11.12 7.64
CA PRO A 58 -11.86 -11.61 7.55
C PRO A 58 -10.84 -10.75 8.30
N ALA A 59 -11.18 -9.52 8.68
CA ALA A 59 -10.34 -8.70 9.54
C ALA A 59 -10.30 -9.17 10.99
N ASP A 60 -11.30 -9.88 11.48
CA ASP A 60 -11.27 -10.52 12.80
C ASP A 60 -10.36 -11.75 12.77
N GLN A 61 -9.08 -11.53 13.11
CA GLN A 61 -8.04 -12.54 12.99
C GLN A 61 -8.09 -13.56 14.15
N ASN A 62 -8.44 -13.09 15.34
CA ASN A 62 -8.51 -13.91 16.54
C ASN A 62 -9.86 -14.61 16.72
N ARG A 63 -10.88 -14.20 15.92
CA ARG A 63 -12.25 -14.73 15.89
C ARG A 63 -13.01 -14.60 17.22
N ASP A 64 -12.81 -13.47 17.89
CA ASP A 64 -13.49 -13.19 19.16
C ASP A 64 -14.85 -12.48 18.99
N GLY A 65 -15.27 -12.21 17.75
CA GLY A 65 -16.53 -11.53 17.43
C GLY A 65 -16.40 -10.00 17.47
N ALA A 66 -15.19 -9.50 17.47
CA ALA A 66 -14.92 -8.07 17.34
C ALA A 66 -13.84 -7.83 16.27
N VAL A 67 -13.87 -6.68 15.65
CA VAL A 67 -12.76 -6.20 14.82
C VAL A 67 -12.24 -4.92 15.44
N THR A 68 -11.01 -4.96 15.87
CA THR A 68 -10.29 -3.82 16.42
C THR A 68 -9.66 -2.96 15.33
N LEU A 69 -9.22 -1.76 15.69
CA LEU A 69 -8.48 -0.87 14.78
C LEU A 69 -7.19 -1.53 14.29
N THR A 70 -6.47 -2.22 15.19
CA THR A 70 -5.26 -2.97 14.85
C THR A 70 -5.54 -4.08 13.86
N GLU A 71 -6.55 -4.91 14.09
CA GLU A 71 -6.91 -6.02 13.19
C GLU A 71 -7.36 -5.52 11.82
N ALA A 72 -8.16 -4.45 11.77
CA ALA A 72 -8.54 -3.83 10.50
C ALA A 72 -7.32 -3.29 9.74
N TYR A 73 -6.38 -2.69 10.45
CA TYR A 73 -5.13 -2.20 9.86
C TYR A 73 -4.27 -3.34 9.32
N ASP A 74 -4.06 -4.38 10.11
CA ASP A 74 -3.28 -5.55 9.69
C ASP A 74 -3.91 -6.25 8.49
N TYR A 75 -5.23 -6.38 8.48
CA TYR A 75 -5.94 -6.89 7.31
C TYR A 75 -5.71 -6.02 6.07
N LEU A 76 -5.77 -4.70 6.20
CA LEU A 76 -5.51 -3.77 5.11
C LEU A 76 -4.08 -3.87 4.59
N LEU A 77 -3.09 -4.03 5.46
CA LEU A 77 -1.69 -4.21 5.04
C LEU A 77 -1.50 -5.47 4.19
N LEU A 78 -2.25 -6.53 4.48
CA LEU A 78 -2.15 -7.81 3.77
C LEU A 78 -2.98 -7.84 2.48
N SER A 79 -4.17 -7.25 2.49
CA SER A 79 -5.16 -7.35 1.42
C SER A 79 -5.24 -6.11 0.54
N HIS A 80 -4.88 -4.94 1.06
CA HIS A 80 -4.94 -3.68 0.32
C HIS A 80 -3.73 -3.52 -0.61
N ALA A 81 -4.02 -3.19 -1.84
CA ALA A 81 -3.02 -3.37 -2.88
C ALA A 81 -2.31 -2.11 -3.31
N ALA A 82 -3.02 -1.01 -3.33
CA ALA A 82 -2.60 0.07 -4.19
C ALA A 82 -1.77 1.14 -3.48
N SER A 83 -1.92 1.31 -2.19
CA SER A 83 -1.16 2.24 -1.34
C SER A 83 -0.89 1.60 0.01
N THR A 84 -0.11 2.24 0.87
CA THR A 84 0.20 1.71 2.20
C THR A 84 -0.64 2.43 3.24
N PRO A 85 -1.68 1.79 3.80
CA PRO A 85 -2.48 2.37 4.86
C PRO A 85 -1.62 2.80 6.05
N GLN A 86 -2.07 3.82 6.77
CA GLN A 86 -1.47 4.24 8.03
C GLN A 86 -2.53 4.24 9.12
N VAL A 87 -2.11 4.02 10.36
CA VAL A 87 -2.98 3.97 11.53
C VAL A 87 -2.43 4.84 12.66
N TYR A 88 -3.31 5.50 13.39
CA TYR A 88 -2.98 6.21 14.61
C TYR A 88 -4.10 6.04 15.65
N PRO A 89 -3.77 5.74 16.91
CA PRO A 89 -2.46 5.27 17.37
C PRO A 89 -2.12 3.88 16.81
N GLN A 90 -0.87 3.50 16.87
CA GLN A 90 -0.47 2.13 16.56
C GLN A 90 -0.83 1.21 17.73
N GLU A 91 -1.20 -0.03 17.43
CA GLU A 91 -1.52 -1.07 18.44
C GLU A 91 -2.68 -0.64 19.37
N ASP A 92 -3.81 -0.27 18.80
CA ASP A 92 -4.98 0.19 19.53
C ASP A 92 -6.13 -0.82 19.47
N ASP A 93 -6.62 -1.22 20.65
CA ASP A 93 -7.73 -2.16 20.80
C ASP A 93 -9.11 -1.52 20.62
N PHE A 94 -9.18 -0.32 20.06
CA PHE A 94 -10.46 0.33 19.77
C PHE A 94 -11.31 -0.53 18.85
N VAL A 95 -12.49 -0.90 19.29
CA VAL A 95 -13.38 -1.78 18.53
C VAL A 95 -14.15 -1.00 17.47
N LEU A 96 -13.88 -1.33 16.20
CA LEU A 96 -14.60 -0.77 15.05
C LEU A 96 -15.95 -1.45 14.82
N LEU A 97 -16.02 -2.76 15.07
CA LEU A 97 -17.20 -3.59 14.84
C LEU A 97 -17.29 -4.69 15.88
N ARG A 98 -18.51 -4.97 16.35
CA ARG A 98 -18.84 -6.21 17.09
C ARG A 98 -19.91 -6.97 16.33
N TYR A 99 -19.82 -8.29 16.36
CA TYR A 99 -20.81 -9.18 15.76
C TYR A 99 -20.92 -10.44 16.61
N ASP A 100 -22.00 -11.17 16.44
CA ASP A 100 -22.17 -12.47 17.08
C ASP A 100 -21.51 -13.55 16.22
N ALA A 101 -20.36 -14.04 16.69
CA ALA A 101 -19.58 -15.05 15.96
C ALA A 101 -20.33 -16.39 15.80
N ASP A 102 -21.27 -16.67 16.69
CA ASP A 102 -22.08 -17.90 16.67
C ASP A 102 -23.38 -17.72 15.87
N ALA A 103 -23.73 -16.49 15.51
CA ALA A 103 -24.92 -16.23 14.71
C ALA A 103 -24.78 -16.80 13.31
N PRO A 104 -25.81 -17.47 12.78
CA PRO A 104 -25.82 -17.88 11.39
C PRO A 104 -25.72 -16.61 10.50
N PRO A 105 -25.00 -16.69 9.37
CA PRO A 105 -24.93 -15.55 8.47
C PRO A 105 -26.34 -15.10 8.04
N PRO A 106 -26.57 -13.79 7.88
CA PRO A 106 -27.89 -13.27 7.52
C PRO A 106 -28.49 -14.00 6.32
N GLN A 107 -29.77 -14.41 6.44
CA GLN A 107 -30.45 -15.13 5.35
C GLN A 107 -30.49 -14.27 4.08
N GLY A 108 -30.16 -14.90 2.96
CA GLY A 108 -30.10 -14.21 1.65
C GLY A 108 -28.79 -13.47 1.38
N LEU A 109 -27.86 -13.43 2.32
CA LEU A 109 -26.55 -12.87 2.08
C LEU A 109 -25.70 -13.88 1.29
N MET A 110 -25.44 -13.58 0.01
CA MET A 110 -24.50 -14.39 -0.76
C MET A 110 -23.07 -14.01 -0.34
N ARG A 111 -22.33 -14.98 0.21
CA ARG A 111 -20.90 -14.79 0.47
C ARG A 111 -20.16 -14.41 -0.81
N SER A 112 -19.16 -13.57 -0.68
CA SER A 112 -18.21 -13.34 -1.76
C SER A 112 -17.63 -14.69 -2.22
N PRO A 113 -17.53 -14.94 -3.53
CA PRO A 113 -16.98 -16.21 -4.01
C PRO A 113 -15.49 -16.37 -3.67
N VAL A 114 -14.80 -15.28 -3.39
CA VAL A 114 -13.39 -15.24 -3.01
C VAL A 114 -13.23 -14.31 -1.80
N VAL A 115 -12.49 -14.76 -0.80
CA VAL A 115 -12.21 -14.03 0.45
C VAL A 115 -10.77 -14.31 0.90
N ASP A 116 -10.28 -13.60 1.91
CA ASP A 116 -8.95 -13.78 2.54
C ASP A 116 -7.81 -13.77 1.50
N VAL A 117 -7.79 -12.75 0.65
CA VAL A 117 -6.78 -12.64 -0.40
C VAL A 117 -5.52 -11.99 0.14
N THR A 118 -4.39 -12.67 0.00
CA THR A 118 -3.07 -12.14 0.34
C THR A 118 -2.08 -12.31 -0.81
N PHE A 119 -1.10 -11.42 -0.91
CA PHE A 119 -0.06 -11.43 -1.94
C PHE A 119 1.31 -11.59 -1.28
N SER A 120 2.18 -12.42 -1.84
CA SER A 120 3.49 -12.79 -1.26
C SER A 120 4.55 -11.70 -1.28
N GLY A 121 4.25 -10.50 -1.65
CA GLY A 121 5.24 -9.41 -1.66
C GLY A 121 4.78 -8.21 -2.46
N SER A 122 5.64 -7.20 -2.47
CA SER A 122 5.44 -5.94 -3.18
C SER A 122 6.56 -5.63 -4.18
N VAL A 123 7.58 -6.47 -4.26
CA VAL A 123 8.68 -6.38 -5.22
C VAL A 123 8.74 -7.67 -6.03
N LEU A 124 8.82 -7.54 -7.35
CA LEU A 124 8.95 -8.67 -8.25
C LEU A 124 10.38 -9.16 -8.29
N ASP A 125 10.58 -10.46 -8.12
CA ASP A 125 11.81 -11.11 -8.46
C ASP A 125 11.90 -11.24 -9.99
N ARG A 126 12.86 -10.58 -10.61
CA ARG A 126 13.02 -10.60 -12.09
C ARG A 126 13.41 -11.94 -12.67
N GLU A 127 14.05 -12.81 -11.90
CA GLU A 127 14.43 -14.14 -12.38
C GLU A 127 13.22 -15.07 -12.46
N THR A 128 12.49 -15.18 -11.35
CA THR A 128 11.31 -16.05 -11.28
C THR A 128 10.08 -15.44 -11.92
N ARG A 129 9.96 -14.12 -11.85
CA ARG A 129 8.80 -13.32 -12.32
C ARG A 129 7.47 -13.84 -11.78
N GLN A 130 7.49 -14.33 -10.55
CA GLN A 130 6.34 -14.94 -9.91
C GLN A 130 5.85 -14.11 -8.74
N ILE A 131 4.53 -14.11 -8.57
CA ILE A 131 3.83 -13.51 -7.44
C ILE A 131 2.95 -14.59 -6.84
N GLY A 132 3.18 -14.89 -5.56
CA GLY A 132 2.31 -15.77 -4.81
C GLY A 132 1.02 -15.07 -4.42
N ILE A 133 -0.11 -15.75 -4.60
CA ILE A 133 -1.42 -15.27 -4.19
C ILE A 133 -2.09 -16.38 -3.40
N GLU A 134 -2.53 -16.07 -2.20
CA GLU A 134 -3.29 -16.97 -1.37
C GLU A 134 -4.70 -16.41 -1.17
N PHE A 135 -5.71 -17.28 -1.23
CA PHE A 135 -7.12 -16.89 -1.03
C PHE A 135 -7.99 -18.10 -0.69
N ILE A 136 -9.21 -17.84 -0.24
CA ILE A 136 -10.23 -18.86 -0.02
C ILE A 136 -11.34 -18.69 -1.05
N ALA A 137 -11.58 -19.73 -1.85
CA ALA A 137 -12.79 -19.86 -2.64
C ALA A 137 -13.92 -20.41 -1.76
N THR A 138 -14.98 -19.65 -1.56
CA THR A 138 -16.11 -20.07 -0.68
C THR A 138 -17.07 -21.03 -1.37
N ARG A 139 -16.99 -21.10 -2.69
CA ARG A 139 -17.76 -21.98 -3.59
C ARG A 139 -16.98 -22.20 -4.87
N PRO A 140 -17.36 -23.14 -5.74
CA PRO A 140 -16.79 -23.24 -7.06
C PRO A 140 -16.93 -21.91 -7.81
N VAL A 141 -15.83 -21.42 -8.36
CA VAL A 141 -15.76 -20.08 -8.99
C VAL A 141 -14.69 -20.06 -10.08
N ARG A 142 -14.98 -19.36 -11.18
CA ARG A 142 -13.98 -19.07 -12.19
C ARG A 142 -13.18 -17.85 -11.74
N VAL A 143 -11.88 -17.99 -11.64
CA VAL A 143 -10.97 -16.90 -11.30
C VAL A 143 -9.96 -16.65 -12.40
N ALA A 144 -9.51 -15.40 -12.47
CA ALA A 144 -8.39 -14.99 -13.28
C ALA A 144 -7.55 -13.96 -12.52
N TYR A 145 -6.35 -13.76 -13.01
CA TYR A 145 -5.43 -12.72 -12.54
C TYR A 145 -5.34 -11.67 -13.63
N GLN A 146 -5.77 -10.47 -13.32
CA GLN A 146 -5.66 -9.34 -14.23
C GLN A 146 -4.35 -8.63 -13.96
N ILE A 147 -3.52 -8.50 -15.00
CA ILE A 147 -2.21 -7.87 -14.95
C ILE A 147 -2.29 -6.57 -15.73
N VAL A 148 -1.98 -5.46 -15.09
CA VAL A 148 -1.96 -4.13 -15.70
C VAL A 148 -0.59 -3.51 -15.47
N TYR A 149 0.07 -3.12 -16.54
CA TYR A 149 1.38 -2.45 -16.47
C TYR A 149 1.18 -0.94 -16.37
N GLN A 150 2.08 -0.30 -15.63
CA GLN A 150 2.21 1.14 -15.65
C GLN A 150 3.36 1.53 -16.58
N ARG A 151 3.09 2.39 -17.57
CA ARG A 151 4.10 2.95 -18.45
C ARG A 151 3.96 4.47 -18.48
N ASP A 152 5.07 5.19 -18.45
CA ASP A 152 5.09 6.65 -18.40
C ASP A 152 4.15 7.24 -17.32
N GLY A 153 4.10 6.58 -16.15
CA GLY A 153 3.24 6.98 -15.04
C GLY A 153 1.74 6.72 -15.23
N ARG A 154 1.33 6.04 -16.33
CA ARG A 154 -0.08 5.72 -16.64
C ARG A 154 -0.33 4.23 -16.61
N TRP A 155 -1.45 3.84 -16.03
CA TRP A 155 -1.91 2.46 -16.05
C TRP A 155 -2.55 2.13 -17.41
N GLU A 156 -2.08 1.05 -18.05
CA GLU A 156 -2.57 0.59 -19.36
C GLU A 156 -3.71 -0.43 -19.18
N PHE A 157 -4.85 -0.02 -18.65
CA PHE A 157 -6.00 -0.91 -18.44
C PHE A 157 -6.59 -1.46 -19.76
N ASP A 158 -6.48 -0.72 -20.84
CA ASP A 158 -6.87 -1.14 -22.18
C ASP A 158 -6.03 -2.29 -22.73
N LYS A 159 -4.82 -2.49 -22.17
CA LYS A 159 -3.90 -3.59 -22.49
C LYS A 159 -3.81 -4.63 -21.38
N ALA A 160 -4.72 -4.61 -20.42
CA ALA A 160 -4.72 -5.54 -19.32
C ALA A 160 -4.74 -7.00 -19.81
N GLN A 161 -3.86 -7.81 -19.23
CA GLN A 161 -3.79 -9.23 -19.54
C GLN A 161 -4.61 -10.02 -18.52
N LEU A 162 -5.39 -11.00 -18.97
CA LEU A 162 -6.09 -11.95 -18.12
C LEU A 162 -5.41 -13.30 -18.18
N ILE A 163 -4.87 -13.73 -17.04
CA ILE A 163 -4.33 -15.08 -16.88
C ILE A 163 -5.37 -15.89 -16.11
N TYR A 164 -6.02 -16.81 -16.80
CA TYR A 164 -7.03 -17.68 -16.17
C TYR A 164 -6.35 -18.67 -15.24
N ASP A 165 -6.89 -18.83 -14.03
CA ASP A 165 -6.51 -19.96 -13.19
C ASP A 165 -6.93 -21.24 -13.93
N GLN A 166 -5.96 -22.12 -14.15
CA GLN A 166 -6.26 -23.39 -14.85
C GLN A 166 -7.17 -24.18 -13.93
N ALA A 167 -8.37 -24.44 -14.44
CA ALA A 167 -9.33 -25.27 -13.76
C ALA A 167 -8.67 -26.58 -13.31
N GLU A 168 -8.91 -26.94 -12.06
CA GLU A 168 -8.68 -28.30 -11.61
C GLU A 168 -9.44 -29.19 -12.58
N ARG A 169 -8.81 -30.18 -13.18
CA ARG A 169 -9.36 -31.03 -14.25
C ARG A 169 -10.62 -31.80 -13.88
N PHE A 170 -11.09 -31.65 -12.65
CA PHE A 170 -12.29 -32.27 -12.10
C PHE A 170 -13.19 -31.19 -11.52
N THR A 171 -13.99 -30.56 -12.35
CA THR A 171 -15.18 -29.86 -11.89
C THR A 171 -16.27 -30.88 -11.59
N ALA A 172 -16.94 -30.71 -10.45
CA ALA A 172 -18.14 -31.51 -10.17
C ALA A 172 -19.21 -31.26 -11.23
N PHE A 173 -20.05 -32.26 -11.46
CA PHE A 173 -21.13 -32.16 -12.43
C PHE A 173 -22.04 -30.96 -12.11
N GLY A 174 -22.12 -29.99 -13.00
CA GLY A 174 -22.91 -28.76 -12.82
C GLY A 174 -22.10 -27.50 -12.52
N ASP A 175 -20.79 -27.61 -12.29
CA ASP A 175 -19.92 -26.44 -12.15
C ASP A 175 -19.64 -25.77 -13.50
N GLU A 176 -19.41 -24.45 -13.49
CA GLU A 176 -19.02 -23.77 -14.72
C GLU A 176 -17.66 -24.32 -15.24
N PRO A 177 -17.54 -24.57 -16.55
CA PRO A 177 -16.27 -25.02 -17.13
C PRO A 177 -15.14 -24.05 -16.79
N GLY A 178 -14.07 -24.53 -16.18
CA GLY A 178 -12.94 -23.73 -15.75
C GLY A 178 -13.07 -23.10 -14.36
N ALA A 179 -14.06 -23.49 -13.58
CA ALA A 179 -14.14 -23.13 -12.17
C ALA A 179 -13.14 -23.92 -11.32
N ILE A 180 -12.58 -23.27 -10.31
CA ILE A 180 -11.80 -23.91 -9.26
C ILE A 180 -12.76 -24.38 -8.13
N SER A 181 -12.41 -25.44 -7.43
CA SER A 181 -13.19 -25.94 -6.29
C SER A 181 -13.14 -24.97 -5.10
N ALA A 182 -14.13 -25.08 -4.18
CA ALA A 182 -14.09 -24.38 -2.90
C ALA A 182 -12.85 -24.77 -2.07
N GLY A 183 -12.46 -23.90 -1.13
CA GLY A 183 -11.36 -24.10 -0.19
C GLY A 183 -10.19 -23.15 -0.41
N ARG A 184 -9.18 -23.28 0.45
CA ARG A 184 -7.94 -22.48 0.42
C ARG A 184 -7.13 -22.79 -0.84
N LYS A 185 -6.65 -21.76 -1.47
CA LYS A 185 -5.86 -21.82 -2.70
C LYS A 185 -4.56 -21.06 -2.51
N LEU A 186 -3.47 -21.68 -2.92
CA LEU A 186 -2.18 -21.04 -3.05
C LEU A 186 -1.79 -21.12 -4.54
N ARG A 187 -1.52 -19.98 -5.13
CA ARG A 187 -1.20 -19.86 -6.55
C ARG A 187 0.08 -19.06 -6.75
N SER A 188 0.79 -19.38 -7.81
CA SER A 188 1.90 -18.59 -8.30
C SER A 188 1.53 -18.06 -9.68
N VAL A 189 1.42 -16.76 -9.80
CA VAL A 189 1.13 -16.07 -11.05
C VAL A 189 2.45 -15.67 -11.68
N HIS A 190 2.71 -16.14 -12.88
CA HIS A 190 3.90 -15.80 -13.64
C HIS A 190 3.59 -14.61 -14.54
N LEU A 191 4.27 -13.50 -14.32
CA LEU A 191 4.27 -12.37 -15.24
C LEU A 191 5.05 -12.75 -16.50
N GLY A 192 4.53 -12.41 -17.66
CA GLY A 192 5.15 -12.72 -18.94
C GLY A 192 6.61 -12.26 -19.06
N LYS A 193 7.15 -12.25 -20.27
CA LYS A 193 8.47 -11.70 -20.51
C LYS A 193 8.44 -10.19 -20.20
N LEU A 194 9.34 -9.76 -19.32
CA LEU A 194 9.61 -8.34 -19.08
C LEU A 194 10.64 -7.89 -20.10
N ASP A 195 10.38 -6.78 -20.78
CA ASP A 195 11.38 -6.14 -21.62
C ASP A 195 12.42 -5.41 -20.74
N GLU A 196 13.57 -5.03 -21.29
CA GLU A 196 14.63 -4.33 -20.55
C GLU A 196 14.14 -3.01 -19.93
N ASP A 197 13.23 -2.33 -20.64
CA ASP A 197 12.63 -1.07 -20.21
C ASP A 197 11.41 -1.26 -19.27
N ASP A 198 10.98 -2.49 -19.02
CA ASP A 198 9.87 -2.79 -18.12
C ASP A 198 10.35 -2.65 -16.66
N HIS A 199 10.35 -1.44 -16.16
CA HIS A 199 10.58 -1.10 -14.77
C HIS A 199 9.46 -0.17 -14.28
N GLY A 200 9.25 -0.11 -12.97
CA GLY A 200 8.19 0.66 -12.36
C GLY A 200 7.16 -0.20 -11.68
N TYR A 201 5.91 -0.15 -12.11
CA TYR A 201 4.84 -0.86 -11.41
C TYR A 201 4.04 -1.79 -12.30
N VAL A 202 3.59 -2.88 -11.71
CA VAL A 202 2.54 -3.74 -12.25
C VAL A 202 1.45 -3.92 -11.20
N LEU A 203 0.20 -3.75 -11.60
CA LEU A 203 -0.96 -4.06 -10.78
C LEU A 203 -1.40 -5.49 -11.08
N VAL A 204 -1.45 -6.31 -10.05
CA VAL A 204 -1.98 -7.69 -10.11
C VAL A 204 -3.28 -7.73 -9.33
N GLN A 205 -4.36 -8.12 -9.98
CA GLN A 205 -5.69 -8.21 -9.38
C GLN A 205 -6.21 -9.64 -9.46
N LEU A 206 -6.74 -10.14 -8.35
CA LEU A 206 -7.53 -11.37 -8.35
C LEU A 206 -8.98 -11.03 -8.68
N VAL A 207 -9.49 -11.60 -9.76
CA VAL A 207 -10.85 -11.35 -10.23
C VAL A 207 -11.63 -12.66 -10.33
N SER A 208 -12.93 -12.62 -10.07
CA SER A 208 -13.83 -13.70 -10.45
C SER A 208 -14.61 -13.33 -11.70
N ILE A 209 -15.02 -14.36 -12.44
CA ILE A 209 -15.77 -14.23 -13.69
C ILE A 209 -17.08 -14.99 -13.53
N ASP A 210 -18.18 -14.25 -13.59
CA ASP A 210 -19.52 -14.81 -13.53
C ASP A 210 -20.35 -14.26 -14.71
N GLN A 211 -20.86 -15.11 -15.56
CA GLN A 211 -21.65 -14.74 -16.76
C GLN A 211 -20.96 -13.65 -17.61
N GLY A 212 -19.64 -13.70 -17.71
CA GLY A 212 -18.85 -12.71 -18.46
C GLY A 212 -18.59 -11.39 -17.72
N LYS A 213 -19.08 -11.24 -16.49
CA LYS A 213 -18.81 -10.08 -15.65
C LYS A 213 -17.60 -10.34 -14.76
N LEU A 214 -16.63 -9.42 -14.78
CA LEU A 214 -15.49 -9.41 -13.89
C LEU A 214 -15.85 -8.75 -12.56
N THR A 215 -15.43 -9.37 -11.46
CA THR A 215 -15.49 -8.79 -10.12
C THR A 215 -14.12 -8.85 -9.50
N VAL A 216 -13.55 -7.69 -9.17
CA VAL A 216 -12.26 -7.59 -8.48
C VAL A 216 -12.48 -7.88 -6.99
N HIS A 217 -11.68 -8.80 -6.44
CA HIS A 217 -11.69 -9.15 -5.01
C HIS A 217 -10.57 -8.49 -4.25
N ALA A 218 -9.39 -8.48 -4.83
CA ALA A 218 -8.24 -7.77 -4.30
C ALA A 218 -7.25 -7.46 -5.42
N GLY A 219 -6.36 -6.54 -5.17
CA GLY A 219 -5.29 -6.23 -6.09
C GLY A 219 -4.05 -5.77 -5.33
N ARG A 220 -2.88 -5.91 -5.91
CA ARG A 220 -1.62 -5.42 -5.37
C ARG A 220 -0.79 -4.76 -6.44
N VAL A 221 -0.26 -3.60 -6.12
CA VAL A 221 0.78 -2.98 -6.95
C VAL A 221 2.11 -3.57 -6.55
N ILE A 222 2.79 -4.13 -7.52
CA ILE A 222 4.09 -4.77 -7.39
C ILE A 222 5.11 -3.87 -8.07
N CYS A 223 6.21 -3.60 -7.41
CA CYS A 223 7.35 -2.93 -8.03
C CYS A 223 8.10 -3.92 -8.92
N VAL A 224 8.34 -3.52 -10.15
CA VAL A 224 9.27 -4.20 -11.05
C VAL A 224 10.60 -3.48 -10.94
N PRO A 225 11.62 -4.05 -10.27
CA PRO A 225 12.89 -3.39 -10.09
C PRO A 225 13.60 -3.21 -11.45
N PRO A 226 14.49 -2.21 -11.59
CA PRO A 226 15.35 -2.09 -12.76
C PRO A 226 16.25 -3.33 -12.91
N GLU A 227 16.80 -3.56 -14.09
CA GLU A 227 17.63 -4.73 -14.37
C GLU A 227 18.91 -4.75 -13.50
N SER A 228 19.45 -3.60 -13.15
CA SER A 228 20.61 -3.47 -12.26
C SER A 228 20.38 -4.05 -10.86
N GLY A 229 19.14 -4.12 -10.42
CA GLY A 229 18.77 -4.62 -9.07
C GLY A 229 19.28 -3.77 -7.91
N GLU A 230 19.97 -2.65 -8.19
CA GLU A 230 20.50 -1.76 -7.16
C GLU A 230 19.43 -0.79 -6.66
N MET A 231 19.30 -0.69 -5.34
CA MET A 231 18.40 0.28 -4.72
C MET A 231 19.05 1.66 -4.69
N THR A 232 18.36 2.67 -5.22
CA THR A 232 18.78 4.05 -5.15
C THR A 232 17.97 4.78 -4.09
N LEU A 233 18.63 5.51 -3.21
CA LEU A 233 18.04 6.42 -2.24
C LEU A 233 18.73 7.78 -2.36
N THR A 234 17.96 8.85 -2.40
CA THR A 234 18.49 10.22 -2.47
C THR A 234 17.77 11.09 -1.45
N ALA A 235 18.49 12.07 -0.91
CA ALA A 235 17.95 13.08 -0.02
C ALA A 235 18.58 14.44 -0.35
N SER A 236 17.75 15.47 -0.49
CA SER A 236 18.18 16.86 -0.61
C SER A 236 17.22 17.77 0.15
N ALA A 237 17.65 18.98 0.45
CA ALA A 237 16.86 19.98 1.13
C ALA A 237 17.24 21.37 0.58
N ASP A 238 16.36 22.35 0.80
CA ASP A 238 16.69 23.75 0.56
C ASP A 238 17.93 24.15 1.39
N GLU A 239 18.71 25.08 0.90
CA GLU A 239 20.01 25.45 1.52
C GLU A 239 19.84 26.22 2.84
N ARG A 240 18.67 26.85 3.04
CA ARG A 240 18.43 27.73 4.19
C ARG A 240 16.96 27.82 4.58
N LEU A 241 16.71 27.91 5.87
CA LEU A 241 15.42 28.26 6.45
C LEU A 241 15.58 29.47 7.38
N ASP A 242 14.85 30.55 7.11
CA ASP A 242 14.67 31.70 8.00
C ASP A 242 13.38 31.50 8.80
N LEU A 243 13.52 31.23 10.10
CA LEU A 243 12.39 30.98 11.00
C LEU A 243 11.45 32.19 11.10
N SER A 244 11.95 33.41 10.91
CA SER A 244 11.14 34.63 10.95
C SER A 244 10.23 34.79 9.73
N SER A 245 10.54 34.09 8.65
CA SER A 245 9.81 34.17 7.37
C SER A 245 8.45 33.45 7.39
N GLY A 246 8.21 32.57 8.35
CA GLY A 246 7.05 31.69 8.39
C GLY A 246 6.98 30.69 7.22
N ARG A 247 8.11 30.43 6.54
CA ARG A 247 8.24 29.44 5.49
C ARG A 247 8.72 28.12 6.08
N GLU A 248 8.43 27.03 5.39
CA GLU A 248 8.94 25.70 5.69
C GLU A 248 10.11 25.36 4.76
N LEU A 249 11.03 24.54 5.25
CA LEU A 249 12.11 23.96 4.48
C LEU A 249 11.55 22.82 3.62
N SER A 250 11.82 22.85 2.32
CA SER A 250 11.46 21.75 1.42
C SER A 250 12.54 20.67 1.46
N ILE A 251 12.12 19.44 1.65
CA ILE A 251 12.98 18.26 1.74
C ILE A 251 12.54 17.25 0.69
N PHE A 252 13.45 16.87 -0.19
CA PHE A 252 13.19 15.98 -1.31
C PHE A 252 13.83 14.61 -1.05
N ILE A 253 13.01 13.56 -1.06
CA ILE A 253 13.45 12.18 -0.91
C ILE A 253 13.03 11.40 -2.15
N GLY A 254 13.96 10.70 -2.77
CA GLY A 254 13.71 9.82 -3.89
C GLY A 254 14.24 8.42 -3.63
N HIS A 255 13.53 7.40 -4.08
CA HIS A 255 13.97 6.01 -4.08
C HIS A 255 13.26 5.24 -5.20
N ASP A 256 13.87 4.17 -5.67
CA ASP A 256 13.41 3.37 -6.81
C ASP A 256 12.83 2.01 -6.43
N PHE A 257 12.82 1.68 -5.13
CA PHE A 257 12.24 0.45 -4.59
C PHE A 257 11.20 0.70 -3.51
N PRO A 258 10.19 -0.16 -3.34
CA PRO A 258 9.36 -0.15 -2.14
C PRO A 258 10.25 -0.41 -0.91
N CYS A 259 10.11 0.44 0.08
CA CYS A 259 10.90 0.34 1.30
C CYS A 259 10.11 0.84 2.51
N THR A 260 10.62 0.53 3.68
CA THR A 260 10.22 1.23 4.90
C THR A 260 11.16 2.41 5.10
N LEU A 261 10.63 3.63 5.04
CA LEU A 261 11.40 4.87 5.06
C LEU A 261 11.29 5.56 6.41
N SER A 262 12.43 6.01 6.91
CA SER A 262 12.50 6.95 8.04
C SER A 262 13.29 8.18 7.64
N VAL A 263 12.74 9.36 7.89
CA VAL A 263 13.38 10.64 7.58
C VAL A 263 13.43 11.50 8.84
N ALA A 264 14.58 12.06 9.13
CA ALA A 264 14.77 12.92 10.27
C ALA A 264 15.69 14.10 9.94
N VAL A 265 15.43 15.24 10.55
CA VAL A 265 16.37 16.34 10.65
C VAL A 265 17.29 16.09 11.83
N VAL A 266 18.58 16.27 11.64
CA VAL A 266 19.62 16.11 12.67
C VAL A 266 20.49 17.34 12.75
N ASP A 267 21.04 17.59 13.94
CA ASP A 267 22.02 18.66 14.18
C ASP A 267 23.44 18.27 13.73
N GLU A 268 24.40 19.13 13.96
CA GLU A 268 25.81 18.93 13.63
C GLU A 268 26.45 17.71 14.34
N ASN A 269 25.86 17.25 15.44
CA ASN A 269 26.31 16.09 16.22
C ASN A 269 25.54 14.81 15.88
N ASP A 270 24.78 14.80 14.77
CA ASP A 270 23.91 13.68 14.35
C ASP A 270 22.76 13.35 15.32
N LYS A 271 22.47 14.23 16.28
CA LYS A 271 21.33 14.08 17.15
C LYS A 271 20.04 14.41 16.43
N VAL A 272 19.05 13.54 16.54
CA VAL A 272 17.72 13.75 15.94
C VAL A 272 17.02 14.91 16.63
N VAL A 273 16.73 15.93 15.86
CA VAL A 273 15.97 17.11 16.27
C VAL A 273 14.48 16.89 15.98
N ARG A 274 14.17 16.47 14.75
CA ARG A 274 12.81 16.23 14.31
C ARG A 274 12.74 14.94 13.48
N ARG A 275 11.76 14.09 13.75
CA ARG A 275 11.39 12.99 12.84
C ARG A 275 10.24 13.44 11.97
N LEU A 276 10.42 13.38 10.66
CA LEU A 276 9.42 13.75 9.67
C LEU A 276 8.57 12.56 9.26
N CYS A 277 9.18 11.38 9.14
CA CYS A 277 8.45 10.12 9.08
C CYS A 277 9.28 9.00 9.76
N HIS A 278 8.61 7.97 10.24
CA HIS A 278 9.27 6.86 10.94
C HIS A 278 8.69 5.53 10.48
N ARG A 279 9.56 4.67 9.92
CA ARG A 279 9.24 3.33 9.43
C ARG A 279 7.96 3.29 8.57
N GLN A 280 7.75 4.32 7.81
CA GLN A 280 6.62 4.41 6.90
C GLN A 280 6.91 3.58 5.66
N SER A 281 6.06 2.61 5.36
CA SER A 281 6.14 1.87 4.10
C SER A 281 5.80 2.80 2.95
N THR A 282 6.59 2.75 1.90
CA THR A 282 6.42 3.60 0.74
C THR A 282 6.84 2.88 -0.53
N ARG A 283 6.25 3.29 -1.64
CA ARG A 283 6.59 2.85 -2.99
C ARG A 283 7.66 3.73 -3.58
N PRO A 284 8.28 3.31 -4.71
CA PRO A 284 9.23 4.13 -5.39
C PRO A 284 8.76 5.56 -5.64
N ILE A 285 9.56 6.51 -5.24
CA ILE A 285 9.31 7.94 -5.39
C ILE A 285 10.40 8.51 -6.27
N GLN A 286 10.01 9.04 -7.42
CA GLN A 286 10.93 9.80 -8.25
C GLN A 286 10.93 11.26 -7.79
N ILE A 287 12.13 11.84 -7.65
CA ILE A 287 12.27 13.27 -7.42
C ILE A 287 11.86 13.98 -8.70
N THR A 288 10.66 14.54 -8.72
CA THR A 288 10.23 15.49 -9.74
C THR A 288 9.89 16.80 -9.07
N PRO A 289 9.88 17.94 -9.78
CA PRO A 289 9.42 19.22 -9.21
C PRO A 289 7.99 19.18 -8.63
N ALA A 290 7.23 18.14 -8.97
CA ALA A 290 5.89 17.86 -8.45
C ALA A 290 5.85 16.63 -7.51
N GLY A 291 7.01 16.00 -7.23
CA GLY A 291 7.12 14.78 -6.44
C GLY A 291 7.08 15.02 -4.94
N SER A 292 7.14 13.94 -4.19
CA SER A 292 6.98 13.88 -2.75
C SER A 292 8.00 14.76 -2.01
N VAL A 293 7.54 15.89 -1.54
CA VAL A 293 8.31 16.83 -0.75
C VAL A 293 7.82 16.76 0.68
N LEU A 294 8.73 16.53 1.60
CA LEU A 294 8.48 16.73 3.03
C LEU A 294 8.80 18.19 3.37
N TYR A 295 8.03 18.72 4.30
CA TYR A 295 8.21 20.07 4.78
C TYR A 295 8.59 20.07 6.26
N TRP A 296 9.45 20.99 6.66
CA TRP A 296 9.85 21.18 8.04
C TRP A 296 9.79 22.66 8.42
N ASP A 297 9.07 22.93 9.49
CA ASP A 297 8.80 24.28 10.00
C ASP A 297 9.91 24.85 10.88
N GLY A 298 11.03 24.13 11.04
CA GLY A 298 12.13 24.54 11.90
C GLY A 298 11.89 24.31 13.40
N THR A 299 10.92 23.45 13.74
CA THR A 299 10.68 23.08 15.15
C THR A 299 11.22 21.69 15.50
N ASP A 300 11.54 21.49 16.77
CA ASP A 300 11.89 20.19 17.31
C ASP A 300 10.65 19.29 17.53
N ARG A 301 10.85 18.13 18.19
CA ARG A 301 9.77 17.19 18.49
C ARG A 301 8.68 17.76 19.40
N ASP A 302 9.00 18.77 20.21
CA ASP A 302 8.10 19.40 21.18
C ASP A 302 7.43 20.66 20.59
N GLY A 303 7.68 20.95 19.29
CA GLY A 303 7.14 22.12 18.59
C GLY A 303 7.87 23.42 18.92
N VAL A 304 9.05 23.34 19.54
CA VAL A 304 9.88 24.52 19.90
C VAL A 304 10.81 24.83 18.73
N PRO A 305 10.91 26.09 18.29
CA PRO A 305 11.88 26.48 17.26
C PRO A 305 13.30 26.05 17.65
N VAL A 306 14.02 25.49 16.68
CA VAL A 306 15.40 25.08 16.90
C VAL A 306 16.34 26.28 16.94
N GLU A 307 17.50 26.11 17.59
CA GLU A 307 18.52 27.14 17.61
C GLU A 307 19.09 27.40 16.22
N PRO A 308 19.47 28.66 15.88
CA PRO A 308 20.20 28.92 14.67
C PRO A 308 21.48 28.07 14.58
N GLY A 309 21.74 27.51 13.39
CA GLY A 309 22.87 26.60 13.22
C GLY A 309 22.80 25.80 11.95
N THR A 310 23.60 24.73 11.90
CA THR A 310 23.70 23.86 10.73
C THR A 310 23.03 22.53 10.99
N TYR A 311 22.26 22.07 10.01
CA TYR A 311 21.46 20.86 10.08
C TYR A 311 21.60 20.07 8.79
N ARG A 312 21.18 18.82 8.81
CA ARG A 312 21.04 17.98 7.62
C ARG A 312 19.89 17.00 7.75
N VAL A 313 19.41 16.50 6.63
CA VAL A 313 18.39 15.44 6.59
C VAL A 313 19.09 14.08 6.54
N ARG A 314 18.65 13.17 7.38
CA ARG A 314 19.02 11.75 7.34
C ARG A 314 17.83 10.95 6.85
N ALA A 315 17.95 10.30 5.70
CA ALA A 315 16.97 9.36 5.18
C ALA A 315 17.52 7.92 5.31
N GLN A 316 16.71 7.03 5.86
CA GLN A 316 17.02 5.62 6.04
C GLN A 316 15.92 4.79 5.40
N ALA A 317 16.28 3.95 4.43
CA ALA A 317 15.39 3.01 3.78
C ALA A 317 15.76 1.58 4.18
N HIS A 318 14.75 0.76 4.43
CA HIS A 318 14.88 -0.66 4.69
C HIS A 318 14.02 -1.44 3.70
N MET A 319 14.61 -2.42 3.07
CA MET A 319 13.96 -3.35 2.15
C MET A 319 14.45 -4.76 2.46
N ASN A 320 13.55 -5.60 3.00
CA ASN A 320 13.92 -6.92 3.51
C ASN A 320 15.13 -6.83 4.48
N ASP A 321 16.21 -7.54 4.17
CA ASP A 321 17.43 -7.56 4.97
C ASP A 321 18.45 -6.46 4.61
N THR A 322 18.10 -5.60 3.64
CA THR A 322 18.96 -4.53 3.16
C THR A 322 18.53 -3.20 3.75
N SER A 323 19.48 -2.40 4.19
CA SER A 323 19.24 -1.03 4.63
C SER A 323 20.22 -0.07 3.98
N MET A 324 19.74 1.12 3.66
CA MET A 324 20.53 2.20 3.11
C MET A 324 20.28 3.47 3.91
N THR A 325 21.34 4.25 4.14
CA THR A 325 21.26 5.57 4.77
C THR A 325 21.94 6.59 3.88
N VAL A 326 21.26 7.68 3.60
CA VAL A 326 21.80 8.82 2.88
C VAL A 326 21.56 10.10 3.67
N TRP A 327 22.35 11.11 3.33
CA TRP A 327 22.32 12.41 3.96
C TRP A 327 22.11 13.49 2.90
N SER A 328 21.35 14.52 3.20
CA SER A 328 21.33 15.74 2.37
C SER A 328 22.65 16.50 2.51
N SER A 329 22.86 17.49 1.67
CA SER A 329 23.78 18.59 1.95
C SER A 329 23.38 19.27 3.27
N VAL A 330 24.35 19.93 3.89
CA VAL A 330 24.11 20.76 5.08
C VAL A 330 23.29 21.98 4.67
N PHE A 331 22.33 22.38 5.49
CA PHE A 331 21.58 23.61 5.37
C PHE A 331 21.66 24.44 6.66
N THR A 332 21.32 25.71 6.60
CA THR A 332 21.41 26.63 7.73
C THR A 332 20.03 27.08 8.19
N ILE A 333 19.87 27.20 9.52
CA ILE A 333 18.72 27.84 10.17
C ILE A 333 19.18 29.19 10.69
N GLU A 334 18.41 30.25 10.39
CA GLU A 334 18.65 31.64 10.81
C GLU A 334 17.48 32.21 11.59
#